data_8b9ff59e5c5a6c2fb445a11f4da83ff2
#
_entry.id   8b9ff59e5c5a6c2fb445a11f4da83ff2
#
_cell.length_a   1.000
_cell.length_b   1.000
_cell.length_c   1.000
_cell.angle_alpha   90.00
_cell.angle_beta   90.00
_cell.angle_gamma   90.00
#
_symmetry.space_group_name_H-M   'P 1'
#
loop_
_entity.id
_entity.type
_entity.pdbx_description
1 polymer ?
#
loop_
_entity_poly.entity_id
_entity_poly.type
_entity_poly.pdbx_seq_one_letter_code
_entity_poly.pdbx_strand_id
1 'polypeptide(L)'
;MKKLSITKMSDTIISKRKELKMTQVQLAEATGINRGMISRLESCDYTPSIDQLQAIAEVLHFEVVDLFEDDKPVVQRPVLDKKYNIAVAGTGYVGLSIATLLSQHNHVTAVDIIPEKVNLINNRKSPIQDEYIEKYLAEKVLDLTATLDGETAYKNADFIVIAAPTNYDSKKNFFDCSAVEAVIELALKVNPNATMIIKSTIPVGYTESVRKKY
;
A
#
# COMPACT_ATOMS: atom_id res chain seq x y z
N MET A 1 -20.95 -2.48 -12.01
CA MET A 1 -20.86 -3.92 -12.34
C MET A 1 -21.09 -4.69 -11.04
N LYS A 2 -22.00 -5.67 -11.03
CA LYS A 2 -22.28 -6.46 -9.82
C LYS A 2 -21.10 -7.40 -9.53
N LYS A 3 -20.62 -7.43 -8.30
CA LYS A 3 -19.57 -8.34 -7.83
C LYS A 3 -20.11 -9.25 -6.74
N LEU A 4 -19.60 -10.48 -6.68
CA LEU A 4 -19.89 -11.40 -5.59
C LEU A 4 -19.36 -10.80 -4.28
N SER A 5 -20.26 -10.58 -3.32
CA SER A 5 -19.90 -10.15 -1.97
C SER A 5 -19.56 -11.36 -1.12
N ILE A 6 -18.27 -11.55 -0.80
CA ILE A 6 -17.80 -12.70 -0.01
C ILE A 6 -18.44 -12.70 1.38
N THR A 7 -18.56 -11.53 2.01
CA THR A 7 -19.19 -11.39 3.33
C THR A 7 -20.67 -11.76 3.26
N LYS A 8 -21.42 -11.19 2.30
CA LYS A 8 -22.85 -11.50 2.13
C LYS A 8 -23.09 -12.97 1.81
N MET A 9 -22.23 -13.56 0.99
CA MET A 9 -22.27 -15.00 0.69
C MET A 9 -22.10 -15.83 1.95
N SER A 10 -21.08 -15.59 2.76
CA SER A 10 -20.83 -16.28 4.02
C SER A 10 -22.02 -16.14 4.97
N ASP A 11 -22.50 -14.92 5.18
CA ASP A 11 -23.64 -14.64 6.08
C ASP A 11 -24.91 -15.34 5.62
N THR A 12 -25.20 -15.32 4.30
CA THR A 12 -26.37 -16.01 3.73
C THR A 12 -26.29 -17.52 3.94
N ILE A 13 -25.15 -18.13 3.65
CA ILE A 13 -24.95 -19.57 3.81
C ILE A 13 -25.07 -19.97 5.28
N ILE A 14 -24.46 -19.24 6.20
CA ILE A 14 -24.56 -19.50 7.64
C ILE A 14 -26.01 -19.38 8.11
N SER A 15 -26.71 -18.32 7.71
CA SER A 15 -28.10 -18.08 8.12
C SER A 15 -29.03 -19.16 7.61
N LYS A 16 -28.99 -19.44 6.30
CA LYS A 16 -29.83 -20.44 5.66
C LYS A 16 -29.59 -21.86 6.19
N ARG A 17 -28.32 -22.23 6.37
CA ARG A 17 -27.95 -23.50 6.97
C ARG A 17 -28.52 -23.66 8.39
N LYS A 18 -28.43 -22.59 9.21
CA LYS A 18 -28.99 -22.60 10.57
C LYS A 18 -30.51 -22.62 10.58
N GLU A 19 -31.18 -21.92 9.67
CA GLU A 19 -32.64 -21.98 9.47
C GLU A 19 -33.11 -23.40 9.20
N LEU A 20 -32.38 -24.12 8.34
CA LEU A 20 -32.66 -25.52 8.02
C LEU A 20 -32.15 -26.52 9.09
N LYS A 21 -31.56 -25.99 10.19
CA LYS A 21 -30.98 -26.79 11.28
C LYS A 21 -29.92 -27.81 10.83
N MET A 22 -29.23 -27.50 9.73
CA MET A 22 -28.18 -28.36 9.18
C MET A 22 -26.81 -28.02 9.85
N THR A 23 -26.02 -29.08 10.08
CA THR A 23 -24.61 -28.95 10.43
C THR A 23 -23.75 -28.71 9.17
N GLN A 24 -22.51 -28.23 9.33
CA GLN A 24 -21.55 -28.13 8.22
C GLN A 24 -21.30 -29.50 7.54
N VAL A 25 -21.36 -30.58 8.30
CA VAL A 25 -21.18 -31.94 7.78
C VAL A 25 -22.35 -32.30 6.87
N GLN A 26 -23.58 -32.08 7.32
CA GLN A 26 -24.78 -32.34 6.53
C GLN A 26 -24.87 -31.54 5.26
N LEU A 27 -24.46 -30.25 5.32
CA LEU A 27 -24.38 -29.42 4.12
C LEU A 27 -23.30 -29.95 3.15
N ALA A 28 -22.16 -30.37 3.67
CA ALA A 28 -21.08 -30.97 2.88
C ALA A 28 -21.54 -32.25 2.16
N GLU A 29 -22.25 -33.13 2.86
CA GLU A 29 -22.83 -34.37 2.30
C GLU A 29 -23.88 -34.05 1.24
N ALA A 30 -24.77 -33.10 1.48
CA ALA A 30 -25.84 -32.74 0.56
C ALA A 30 -25.34 -32.09 -0.72
N THR A 31 -24.24 -31.34 -0.65
CA THR A 31 -23.64 -30.58 -1.79
C THR A 31 -22.51 -31.34 -2.48
N GLY A 32 -21.99 -32.41 -1.88
CA GLY A 32 -20.78 -33.10 -2.36
C GLY A 32 -19.48 -32.26 -2.15
N ILE A 33 -19.53 -31.18 -1.37
CA ILE A 33 -18.39 -30.32 -1.09
C ILE A 33 -17.73 -30.76 0.21
N ASN A 34 -16.38 -30.75 0.24
CA ASN A 34 -15.66 -31.13 1.45
C ASN A 34 -16.01 -30.20 2.64
N ARG A 35 -16.23 -30.78 3.84
CA ARG A 35 -16.58 -30.03 5.07
C ARG A 35 -15.57 -28.91 5.37
N GLY A 36 -14.28 -29.16 5.16
CA GLY A 36 -13.24 -28.15 5.37
C GLY A 36 -13.40 -26.92 4.47
N MET A 37 -13.88 -27.12 3.23
CA MET A 37 -14.21 -26.04 2.31
C MET A 37 -15.45 -25.27 2.76
N ILE A 38 -16.50 -25.97 3.23
CA ILE A 38 -17.69 -25.32 3.82
C ILE A 38 -17.29 -24.44 5.00
N SER A 39 -16.45 -24.94 5.91
CA SER A 39 -15.95 -24.17 7.05
C SER A 39 -15.18 -22.91 6.63
N ARG A 40 -14.27 -23.03 5.65
CA ARG A 40 -13.49 -21.89 5.12
C ARG A 40 -14.37 -20.90 4.36
N LEU A 41 -15.42 -21.36 3.72
CA LEU A 41 -16.38 -20.51 3.03
C LEU A 41 -17.20 -19.68 4.04
N GLU A 42 -17.63 -20.30 5.15
CA GLU A 42 -18.32 -19.61 6.24
C GLU A 42 -17.41 -18.62 7.00
N SER A 43 -16.09 -18.83 7.01
CA SER A 43 -15.12 -17.90 7.58
C SER A 43 -14.58 -16.86 6.59
N CYS A 44 -15.12 -16.77 5.38
CA CYS A 44 -14.67 -15.89 4.30
C CYS A 44 -13.24 -16.18 3.77
N ASP A 45 -12.67 -17.35 4.08
CA ASP A 45 -11.31 -17.76 3.69
C ASP A 45 -11.25 -18.56 2.38
N TYR A 46 -12.38 -18.74 1.72
CA TYR A 46 -12.49 -19.49 0.48
C TYR A 46 -13.60 -18.93 -0.42
N THR A 47 -13.30 -18.82 -1.71
CA THR A 47 -14.27 -18.44 -2.74
C THR A 47 -14.63 -19.69 -3.55
N PRO A 48 -15.90 -20.16 -3.54
CA PRO A 48 -16.31 -21.35 -4.27
C PRO A 48 -16.33 -21.09 -5.79
N SER A 49 -16.26 -22.18 -6.57
CA SER A 49 -16.58 -22.10 -8.00
C SER A 49 -18.07 -21.84 -8.20
N ILE A 50 -18.46 -21.45 -9.41
CA ILE A 50 -19.87 -21.22 -9.75
C ILE A 50 -20.70 -22.48 -9.51
N ASP A 51 -20.19 -23.64 -9.91
CA ASP A 51 -20.88 -24.93 -9.72
C ASP A 51 -21.10 -25.28 -8.25
N GLN A 52 -20.06 -25.02 -7.42
CA GLN A 52 -20.18 -25.21 -5.98
C GLN A 52 -21.17 -24.24 -5.35
N LEU A 53 -21.20 -23.01 -5.82
CA LEU A 53 -22.13 -22.00 -5.33
C LEU A 53 -23.58 -22.35 -5.70
N GLN A 54 -23.80 -22.86 -6.91
CA GLN A 54 -25.11 -23.35 -7.34
C GLN A 54 -25.58 -24.55 -6.49
N ALA A 55 -24.73 -25.55 -6.28
CA ALA A 55 -25.06 -26.70 -5.44
C ALA A 55 -25.43 -26.28 -4.00
N ILE A 56 -24.72 -25.29 -3.43
CA ILE A 56 -25.05 -24.75 -2.11
C ILE A 56 -26.40 -24.00 -2.14
N ALA A 57 -26.63 -23.21 -3.16
CA ALA A 57 -27.86 -22.42 -3.31
C ALA A 57 -29.11 -23.29 -3.47
N GLU A 58 -28.99 -24.37 -4.22
CA GLU A 58 -30.07 -25.36 -4.37
C GLU A 58 -30.42 -26.02 -3.04
N VAL A 59 -29.43 -26.48 -2.27
CA VAL A 59 -29.63 -27.12 -0.98
C VAL A 59 -30.18 -26.16 0.08
N LEU A 60 -29.73 -24.91 0.07
CA LEU A 60 -30.12 -23.91 1.06
C LEU A 60 -31.26 -22.98 0.61
N HIS A 61 -31.83 -23.20 -0.57
CA HIS A 61 -32.97 -22.48 -1.14
C HIS A 61 -32.80 -20.96 -1.19
N PHE A 62 -31.72 -20.50 -1.83
CA PHE A 62 -31.51 -19.07 -2.13
C PHE A 62 -31.06 -18.86 -3.58
N GLU A 63 -31.25 -17.64 -4.09
CA GLU A 63 -30.83 -17.29 -5.44
C GLU A 63 -29.38 -16.78 -5.44
N VAL A 64 -28.53 -17.36 -6.29
CA VAL A 64 -27.12 -16.94 -6.40
C VAL A 64 -27.00 -15.46 -6.75
N VAL A 65 -27.94 -14.91 -7.51
CA VAL A 65 -27.96 -13.48 -7.89
C VAL A 65 -28.06 -12.56 -6.68
N ASP A 66 -28.68 -13.00 -5.60
CA ASP A 66 -28.84 -12.21 -4.38
C ASP A 66 -27.52 -11.98 -3.64
N LEU A 67 -26.50 -12.77 -3.94
CA LEU A 67 -25.16 -12.63 -3.36
C LEU A 67 -24.33 -11.54 -4.02
N PHE A 68 -24.78 -11.05 -5.18
CA PHE A 68 -24.08 -10.00 -5.89
C PHE A 68 -24.55 -8.63 -5.41
N GLU A 69 -23.61 -7.82 -5.05
CA GLU A 69 -23.84 -6.41 -4.72
C GLU A 69 -23.36 -5.54 -5.87
N ASP A 70 -24.06 -4.42 -6.09
CA ASP A 70 -23.50 -3.37 -6.92
C ASP A 70 -22.21 -2.92 -6.27
N ASP A 71 -21.16 -2.75 -7.06
CA ASP A 71 -19.95 -2.09 -6.57
C ASP A 71 -20.40 -0.84 -5.82
N LYS A 72 -20.31 -0.87 -4.48
CA LYS A 72 -20.58 0.35 -3.70
C LYS A 72 -19.79 1.43 -4.40
N PRO A 73 -20.41 2.55 -4.73
CA PRO A 73 -19.66 3.61 -5.35
C PRO A 73 -18.41 3.76 -4.49
N VAL A 74 -17.25 3.60 -5.13
CA VAL A 74 -15.98 3.93 -4.48
C VAL A 74 -16.30 5.25 -3.84
N VAL A 75 -16.31 5.31 -2.49
CA VAL A 75 -16.51 6.57 -1.79
C VAL A 75 -15.51 7.46 -2.46
N GLN A 76 -15.97 8.33 -3.35
CA GLN A 76 -15.13 9.32 -3.99
C GLN A 76 -14.60 10.11 -2.80
N ARG A 77 -13.42 9.71 -2.34
CA ARG A 77 -12.69 10.54 -1.41
C ARG A 77 -12.65 11.87 -2.11
N PRO A 78 -13.07 12.95 -1.44
CA PRO A 78 -13.03 14.26 -2.09
C PRO A 78 -11.65 14.34 -2.75
N VAL A 79 -11.63 14.52 -4.08
CA VAL A 79 -10.40 14.81 -4.79
C VAL A 79 -9.96 16.10 -4.13
N LEU A 80 -8.92 15.99 -3.31
CA LEU A 80 -8.31 17.18 -2.76
C LEU A 80 -7.70 17.86 -3.99
N ASP A 81 -8.33 18.93 -4.46
CA ASP A 81 -7.80 19.75 -5.56
C ASP A 81 -6.45 20.39 -5.21
N LYS A 82 -6.02 20.20 -3.96
CA LYS A 82 -4.74 20.70 -3.47
C LYS A 82 -3.62 19.74 -3.89
N LYS A 83 -2.71 20.22 -4.72
CA LYS A 83 -1.41 19.59 -4.92
C LYS A 83 -0.51 19.91 -3.72
N TYR A 84 0.17 18.87 -3.24
CA TYR A 84 1.14 19.00 -2.16
C TYR A 84 2.55 19.09 -2.71
N ASN A 85 3.42 19.81 -2.00
CA ASN A 85 4.85 19.78 -2.19
C ASN A 85 5.44 18.64 -1.36
N ILE A 86 5.98 17.63 -2.01
CA ILE A 86 6.47 16.43 -1.36
C ILE A 86 7.96 16.27 -1.67
N ALA A 87 8.78 16.22 -0.64
CA ALA A 87 10.18 15.86 -0.79
C ALA A 87 10.36 14.36 -0.47
N VAL A 88 11.16 13.67 -1.26
CA VAL A 88 11.48 12.24 -1.04
C VAL A 88 12.99 12.11 -0.90
N ALA A 89 13.48 11.81 0.30
CA ALA A 89 14.89 11.64 0.61
C ALA A 89 15.34 10.20 0.37
N GLY A 90 16.19 10.00 -0.62
CA GLY A 90 16.68 8.72 -1.10
C GLY A 90 15.91 8.22 -2.33
N THR A 91 16.65 7.87 -3.39
CA THR A 91 16.13 7.39 -4.67
C THR A 91 16.49 5.93 -4.94
N GLY A 92 16.47 5.11 -3.88
CA GLY A 92 16.46 3.66 -3.99
C GLY A 92 15.08 3.14 -4.42
N TYR A 93 14.88 1.81 -4.40
CA TYR A 93 13.62 1.17 -4.82
C TYR A 93 12.39 1.81 -4.16
N VAL A 94 12.39 1.93 -2.85
CA VAL A 94 11.23 2.46 -2.09
C VAL A 94 11.01 3.95 -2.39
N GLY A 95 12.07 4.76 -2.31
CA GLY A 95 11.94 6.21 -2.49
C GLY A 95 11.54 6.59 -3.91
N LEU A 96 12.16 5.99 -4.93
CA LEU A 96 11.83 6.29 -6.32
C LEU A 96 10.44 5.79 -6.71
N SER A 97 10.00 4.61 -6.21
CA SER A 97 8.64 4.13 -6.41
C SER A 97 7.60 5.10 -5.85
N ILE A 98 7.82 5.58 -4.62
CA ILE A 98 6.93 6.55 -3.97
C ILE A 98 6.96 7.89 -4.72
N ALA A 99 8.14 8.39 -5.10
CA ALA A 99 8.28 9.63 -5.83
C ALA A 99 7.54 9.58 -7.18
N THR A 100 7.71 8.50 -7.94
CA THR A 100 7.04 8.27 -9.22
C THR A 100 5.51 8.17 -9.06
N LEU A 101 5.04 7.47 -8.03
CA LEU A 101 3.61 7.32 -7.76
C LEU A 101 2.97 8.66 -7.38
N LEU A 102 3.57 9.39 -6.45
CA LEU A 102 3.01 10.65 -5.92
C LEU A 102 3.09 11.80 -6.94
N SER A 103 4.10 11.81 -7.81
CA SER A 103 4.29 12.86 -8.82
C SER A 103 3.25 12.87 -9.95
N GLN A 104 2.40 11.87 -10.02
CA GLN A 104 1.25 11.87 -10.94
C GLN A 104 0.19 12.92 -10.54
N HIS A 105 0.16 13.31 -9.27
CA HIS A 105 -0.88 14.20 -8.72
C HIS A 105 -0.34 15.32 -7.84
N ASN A 106 0.95 15.34 -7.53
CA ASN A 106 1.58 16.31 -6.62
C ASN A 106 2.91 16.83 -7.18
N HIS A 107 3.43 17.91 -6.61
CA HIS A 107 4.77 18.39 -6.87
C HIS A 107 5.79 17.58 -6.05
N VAL A 108 6.60 16.76 -6.69
CA VAL A 108 7.55 15.89 -6.00
C VAL A 108 8.99 16.27 -6.32
N THR A 109 9.79 16.47 -5.28
CA THR A 109 11.23 16.68 -5.38
C THR A 109 11.95 15.50 -4.74
N ALA A 110 12.61 14.68 -5.57
CA ALA A 110 13.44 13.59 -5.11
C ALA A 110 14.84 14.10 -4.75
N VAL A 111 15.32 13.75 -3.56
CA VAL A 111 16.65 14.16 -3.07
C VAL A 111 17.52 12.91 -2.97
N ASP A 112 18.69 12.95 -3.59
CA ASP A 112 19.73 11.92 -3.44
C ASP A 112 21.10 12.58 -3.35
N ILE A 113 22.07 11.88 -2.77
CA ILE A 113 23.47 12.36 -2.65
C ILE A 113 24.31 11.98 -3.87
N ILE A 114 23.78 11.16 -4.78
CA ILE A 114 24.48 10.62 -5.94
C ILE A 114 24.09 11.41 -7.20
N PRO A 115 25.02 12.23 -7.78
CA PRO A 115 24.72 13.10 -8.93
C PRO A 115 24.19 12.35 -10.16
N GLU A 116 24.70 11.15 -10.41
CA GLU A 116 24.31 10.32 -11.55
C GLU A 116 22.83 9.91 -11.47
N LYS A 117 22.34 9.59 -10.27
CA LYS A 117 20.93 9.25 -10.05
C LYS A 117 20.03 10.46 -10.29
N VAL A 118 20.42 11.61 -9.75
CA VAL A 118 19.69 12.87 -9.94
C VAL A 118 19.59 13.21 -11.43
N ASN A 119 20.71 13.08 -12.15
CA ASN A 119 20.73 13.34 -13.60
C ASN A 119 19.83 12.36 -14.37
N LEU A 120 19.86 11.06 -14.05
CA LEU A 120 19.01 10.06 -14.70
C LEU A 120 17.53 10.37 -14.50
N ILE A 121 17.10 10.65 -13.28
CA ILE A 121 15.69 10.93 -12.96
C ILE A 121 15.21 12.19 -13.70
N ASN A 122 16.01 13.26 -13.74
CA ASN A 122 15.68 14.49 -14.46
C ASN A 122 15.60 14.28 -15.98
N ASN A 123 16.33 13.29 -16.51
CA ASN A 123 16.24 12.87 -17.91
C ASN A 123 15.20 11.75 -18.14
N ARG A 124 14.29 11.50 -17.18
CA ARG A 124 13.22 10.49 -17.28
C ARG A 124 13.77 9.07 -17.46
N LYS A 125 14.94 8.79 -16.90
CA LYS A 125 15.56 7.45 -16.87
C LYS A 125 15.63 6.94 -15.44
N SER A 126 15.38 5.66 -15.27
CA SER A 126 15.48 5.02 -13.95
C SER A 126 16.94 4.74 -13.58
N PRO A 127 17.39 5.12 -12.36
CA PRO A 127 18.68 4.72 -11.83
C PRO A 127 18.68 3.30 -11.23
N ILE A 128 17.53 2.63 -11.23
CA ILE A 128 17.34 1.27 -10.72
C ILE A 128 16.65 0.41 -11.77
N GLN A 129 16.90 -0.90 -11.72
CA GLN A 129 16.27 -1.87 -12.63
C GLN A 129 14.88 -2.24 -12.10
N ASP A 130 13.86 -1.56 -12.64
CA ASP A 130 12.45 -1.82 -12.34
C ASP A 130 11.60 -1.39 -13.54
N GLU A 131 11.01 -2.38 -14.22
CA GLU A 131 10.27 -2.19 -15.47
C GLU A 131 9.08 -1.21 -15.31
N TYR A 132 8.42 -1.21 -14.16
CA TYR A 132 7.30 -0.31 -13.90
C TYR A 132 7.76 1.14 -13.72
N ILE A 133 8.85 1.35 -12.96
CA ILE A 133 9.41 2.68 -12.77
C ILE A 133 9.95 3.23 -14.08
N GLU A 134 10.67 2.42 -14.85
CA GLU A 134 11.19 2.78 -16.17
C GLU A 134 10.05 3.21 -17.11
N LYS A 135 8.99 2.40 -17.17
CA LYS A 135 7.80 2.68 -17.96
C LYS A 135 7.10 3.98 -17.51
N TYR A 136 6.91 4.17 -16.20
CA TYR A 136 6.24 5.36 -15.69
C TYR A 136 7.04 6.63 -15.95
N LEU A 137 8.37 6.58 -15.75
CA LEU A 137 9.25 7.73 -16.06
C LEU A 137 9.21 8.10 -17.54
N ALA A 138 9.15 7.10 -18.44
CA ALA A 138 9.13 7.32 -19.88
C ALA A 138 7.77 7.77 -20.43
N GLU A 139 6.67 7.21 -19.91
CA GLU A 139 5.34 7.34 -20.55
C GLU A 139 4.38 8.30 -19.81
N LYS A 140 4.58 8.53 -18.51
CA LYS A 140 3.63 9.32 -17.70
C LYS A 140 4.05 10.78 -17.60
N VAL A 141 3.06 11.65 -17.53
CA VAL A 141 3.28 13.05 -17.16
C VAL A 141 3.47 13.10 -15.65
N LEU A 142 4.72 13.26 -15.22
CA LEU A 142 5.13 13.29 -13.83
C LEU A 142 5.63 14.69 -13.46
N ASP A 143 5.07 15.26 -12.40
CA ASP A 143 5.57 16.49 -11.78
C ASP A 143 6.68 16.13 -10.79
N LEU A 144 7.78 15.60 -11.35
CA LEU A 144 8.92 15.05 -10.62
C LEU A 144 10.19 15.75 -11.06
N THR A 145 10.91 16.28 -10.07
CA THR A 145 12.29 16.80 -10.20
C THR A 145 13.21 16.07 -9.23
N ALA A 146 14.49 16.00 -9.53
CA ALA A 146 15.48 15.45 -8.62
C ALA A 146 16.59 16.47 -8.35
N THR A 147 17.15 16.46 -7.13
CA THR A 147 18.19 17.41 -6.71
C THR A 147 19.15 16.80 -5.70
N LEU A 148 20.35 17.37 -5.64
CA LEU A 148 21.33 17.11 -4.56
C LEU A 148 21.08 18.03 -3.35
N ASP A 149 20.32 19.11 -3.53
CA ASP A 149 20.07 20.13 -2.52
C ASP A 149 18.82 19.77 -1.68
N GLY A 150 19.06 19.04 -0.60
CA GLY A 150 18.01 18.70 0.35
C GLY A 150 17.47 19.91 1.13
N GLU A 151 18.32 20.93 1.39
CA GLU A 151 17.90 22.11 2.13
C GLU A 151 16.80 22.86 1.40
N THR A 152 16.99 23.13 0.11
CA THR A 152 15.98 23.79 -0.74
C THR A 152 14.74 22.90 -0.92
N ALA A 153 14.92 21.58 -1.11
CA ALA A 153 13.82 20.67 -1.31
C ALA A 153 12.88 20.56 -0.09
N TYR A 154 13.44 20.56 1.13
CA TYR A 154 12.64 20.39 2.35
C TYR A 154 11.98 21.70 2.81
N LYS A 155 12.54 22.85 2.46
CA LYS A 155 12.10 24.17 2.94
C LYS A 155 10.62 24.45 2.70
N ASN A 156 10.09 24.04 1.57
CA ASN A 156 8.70 24.30 1.17
C ASN A 156 7.85 23.03 1.09
N ALA A 157 8.35 21.90 1.62
CA ALA A 157 7.64 20.64 1.56
C ALA A 157 6.49 20.57 2.61
N ASP A 158 5.31 20.15 2.20
CA ASP A 158 4.22 19.79 3.11
C ASP A 158 4.55 18.44 3.78
N PHE A 159 5.16 17.51 3.01
CA PHE A 159 5.56 16.18 3.45
C PHE A 159 6.99 15.87 3.05
N ILE A 160 7.73 15.23 3.96
CA ILE A 160 9.08 14.74 3.70
C ILE A 160 9.09 13.23 3.93
N VAL A 161 9.21 12.46 2.84
CA VAL A 161 9.29 11.00 2.89
C VAL A 161 10.75 10.59 2.99
N ILE A 162 11.11 9.92 4.07
CA ILE A 162 12.49 9.51 4.35
C ILE A 162 12.64 8.04 3.96
N ALA A 163 13.31 7.80 2.82
CA ALA A 163 13.66 6.49 2.30
C ALA A 163 15.18 6.33 2.16
N ALA A 164 15.92 6.99 3.06
CA ALA A 164 17.37 6.91 3.14
C ALA A 164 17.83 5.49 3.50
N PRO A 165 19.00 5.03 3.03
CA PRO A 165 19.50 3.70 3.33
C PRO A 165 19.76 3.54 4.83
N THR A 166 19.49 2.34 5.34
CA THR A 166 19.84 1.90 6.68
C THR A 166 20.63 0.60 6.58
N ASN A 167 21.67 0.44 7.37
CA ASN A 167 22.51 -0.76 7.37
C ASN A 167 22.35 -1.50 8.70
N TYR A 168 22.17 -2.82 8.62
CA TYR A 168 22.18 -3.68 9.79
C TYR A 168 23.52 -4.38 9.91
N ASP A 169 24.25 -4.11 11.02
CA ASP A 169 25.47 -4.82 11.39
C ASP A 169 25.10 -6.02 12.28
N SER A 170 25.08 -7.19 11.70
CA SER A 170 24.74 -8.43 12.40
C SER A 170 25.74 -8.82 13.51
N LYS A 171 26.99 -8.35 13.43
CA LYS A 171 27.99 -8.61 14.46
C LYS A 171 27.78 -7.78 15.70
N LYS A 172 27.25 -6.56 15.54
CA LYS A 172 27.00 -5.62 16.62
C LYS A 172 25.54 -5.57 17.04
N ASN A 173 24.64 -6.32 16.34
CA ASN A 173 23.19 -6.20 16.48
C ASN A 173 22.72 -4.73 16.45
N PHE A 174 23.27 -3.96 15.52
CA PHE A 174 23.08 -2.52 15.46
C PHE A 174 22.53 -2.11 14.09
N PHE A 175 21.48 -1.28 14.12
CA PHE A 175 20.96 -0.59 12.94
C PHE A 175 21.59 0.79 12.85
N ASP A 176 22.34 1.03 11.79
CA ASP A 176 22.80 2.36 11.45
C ASP A 176 21.69 3.16 10.78
N CYS A 177 21.09 4.05 11.53
CA CYS A 177 20.04 4.98 11.08
C CYS A 177 20.58 6.41 10.87
N SER A 178 21.88 6.60 10.83
CA SER A 178 22.51 7.93 10.74
C SER A 178 22.03 8.74 9.53
N ALA A 179 21.82 8.09 8.38
CA ALA A 179 21.28 8.77 7.20
C ALA A 179 19.82 9.23 7.38
N VAL A 180 19.01 8.48 8.13
CA VAL A 180 17.63 8.87 8.49
C VAL A 180 17.66 10.08 9.42
N GLU A 181 18.51 10.06 10.44
CA GLU A 181 18.64 11.15 11.40
C GLU A 181 19.17 12.42 10.72
N ALA A 182 20.14 12.31 9.82
CA ALA A 182 20.65 13.46 9.07
C ALA A 182 19.55 14.16 8.23
N VAL A 183 18.63 13.38 7.63
CA VAL A 183 17.48 13.95 6.93
C VAL A 183 16.53 14.65 7.91
N ILE A 184 16.25 14.05 9.07
CA ILE A 184 15.37 14.62 10.10
C ILE A 184 15.95 15.94 10.62
N GLU A 185 17.25 15.97 10.94
CA GLU A 185 17.94 17.16 11.46
C GLU A 185 17.91 18.31 10.43
N LEU A 186 18.20 18.00 9.16
CA LEU A 186 18.13 18.99 8.10
C LEU A 186 16.70 19.49 7.90
N ALA A 187 15.73 18.59 7.88
CA ALA A 187 14.32 18.95 7.72
C ALA A 187 13.83 19.86 8.86
N LEU A 188 14.15 19.53 10.11
CA LEU A 188 13.78 20.35 11.27
C LEU A 188 14.45 21.73 11.25
N LYS A 189 15.69 21.80 10.78
CA LYS A 189 16.42 23.08 10.66
C LYS A 189 15.73 24.03 9.67
N VAL A 190 15.22 23.52 8.55
CA VAL A 190 14.71 24.38 7.45
C VAL A 190 13.19 24.47 7.38
N ASN A 191 12.49 23.46 7.90
CA ASN A 191 11.02 23.38 7.88
C ASN A 191 10.47 22.49 9.02
N PRO A 192 10.41 22.98 10.24
CA PRO A 192 9.92 22.21 11.40
C PRO A 192 8.43 21.86 11.31
N ASN A 193 7.68 22.49 10.40
CA ASN A 193 6.24 22.24 10.23
C ASN A 193 5.92 21.12 9.22
N ALA A 194 6.91 20.63 8.47
CA ALA A 194 6.68 19.54 7.53
C ALA A 194 6.33 18.23 8.25
N THR A 195 5.39 17.48 7.69
CA THR A 195 5.11 16.13 8.18
C THR A 195 6.18 15.16 7.64
N MET A 196 6.99 14.59 8.54
CA MET A 196 8.01 13.61 8.18
C MET A 196 7.47 12.19 8.25
N ILE A 197 7.74 11.38 7.22
CA ILE A 197 7.26 10.02 7.05
C ILE A 197 8.46 9.09 6.84
N ILE A 198 8.82 8.30 7.85
CA ILE A 198 9.94 7.34 7.76
C ILE A 198 9.47 6.09 7.00
N LYS A 199 10.09 5.82 5.87
CA LYS A 199 9.89 4.62 5.04
C LYS A 199 11.11 3.70 5.01
N SER A 200 12.23 4.14 5.56
CA SER A 200 13.42 3.31 5.77
C SER A 200 13.12 2.16 6.72
N THR A 201 13.83 1.05 6.58
CA THR A 201 13.78 -0.07 7.54
C THR A 201 14.46 0.36 8.83
N ILE A 202 13.72 0.41 9.92
CA ILE A 202 14.16 0.92 11.22
C ILE A 202 13.84 -0.08 12.33
N PRO A 203 14.56 -0.06 13.47
CA PRO A 203 14.25 -0.90 14.63
C PRO A 203 12.88 -0.62 15.23
N VAL A 204 12.33 -1.62 15.92
CA VAL A 204 11.09 -1.45 16.69
C VAL A 204 11.28 -0.36 17.74
N GLY A 205 10.32 0.56 17.85
CA GLY A 205 10.37 1.69 18.77
C GLY A 205 11.20 2.89 18.32
N TYR A 206 11.93 2.80 17.19
CA TYR A 206 12.79 3.88 16.69
C TYR A 206 12.02 5.19 16.45
N THR A 207 10.85 5.14 15.81
CA THR A 207 10.05 6.35 15.54
C THR A 207 9.69 7.07 16.85
N GLU A 208 9.39 6.34 17.91
CA GLU A 208 9.08 6.93 19.21
C GLU A 208 10.32 7.52 19.88
N SER A 209 11.48 6.86 19.77
CA SER A 209 12.75 7.40 20.28
C SER A 209 13.16 8.69 19.57
N VAL A 210 13.02 8.74 18.25
CA VAL A 210 13.28 9.94 17.45
C VAL A 210 12.34 11.08 17.83
N ARG A 211 11.03 10.78 18.00
CA ARG A 211 10.04 11.79 18.44
C ARG A 211 10.35 12.39 19.82
N LYS A 212 11.01 11.63 20.71
CA LYS A 212 11.45 12.13 22.01
C LYS A 212 12.76 12.90 21.94
N LYS A 213 13.62 12.58 20.94
CA LYS A 213 14.93 13.22 20.75
C LYS A 213 14.80 14.61 20.12
N TYR A 214 13.87 14.75 19.21
CA TYR A 214 13.61 15.96 18.42
C TYR A 214 12.22 16.57 18.72
#